data_dfdb02f2d50f4e7304b944fde672831c
#
_entry.id   dfdb02f2d50f4e7304b944fde672831c
#
_cell.length_a   1.000
_cell.length_b   1.000
_cell.length_c   1.000
_cell.angle_alpha   90.00
_cell.angle_beta   90.00
_cell.angle_gamma   90.00
#
_symmetry.space_group_name_H-M   'P 1'
#
loop_
_entity.id
_entity.type
_entity.pdbx_description
1 polymer ?
#
loop_
_entity_poly.entity_id
_entity_poly.type
_entity_poly.pdbx_seq_one_letter_code
_entity_poly.pdbx_strand_id
1 'polypeptide(L)'
;MLTILFLLPGLACSGQKEKIAISANGETLAASVSRQAGLSPFFLLFDEKGKLIEAIDNPYKEGGSAGISVADFLASKGVTIVVAEGFGDRIVEVMKSKGIKAVAFKGSAEEAVKKILQSK
;
A
#
# COMPACT_ATOMS: atom_id res chain seq x y z
N MET A 1 -16.39 23.83 27.94
CA MET A 1 -16.27 23.24 27.58
C MET A 1 -15.90 23.06 27.00
N LEU A 2 -15.68 22.97 26.86
CA LEU A 2 -15.32 22.50 26.08
C LEU A 2 -14.86 22.10 25.47
N THR A 3 -14.69 22.03 25.42
CA THR A 3 -14.33 21.42 24.65
C THR A 3 -14.07 21.18 23.91
N ILE A 4 -13.96 21.34 23.77
CA ILE A 4 -13.76 20.86 22.89
C ILE A 4 -13.33 20.75 22.24
N LEU A 5 -13.21 20.93 22.22
CA LEU A 5 -12.88 20.46 21.43
C LEU A 5 -12.41 20.29 20.98
N PHE A 6 -12.41 20.33 21.01
CA PHE A 6 -12.00 19.74 20.32
C PHE A 6 -11.62 19.53 19.71
N LEU A 7 -11.58 19.78 19.59
CA LEU A 7 -11.31 19.23 18.84
C LEU A 7 -10.88 18.99 18.30
N LEU A 8 -10.69 19.25 18.25
CA LEU A 8 -10.33 18.69 17.60
C LEU A 8 -9.85 18.34 17.11
N PRO A 9 -9.54 18.55 17.18
CA PRO A 9 -9.04 17.86 16.57
C PRO A 9 -8.61 17.48 16.20
N GLY A 10 -8.60 17.53 15.98
CA GLY A 10 -8.29 16.73 15.53
C GLY A 10 -8.20 16.55 15.10
N LEU A 11 -8.25 16.67 14.79
CA LEU A 11 -8.30 16.09 14.36
C LEU A 11 -7.91 15.91 13.61
N ALA A 12 -7.80 16.23 13.25
CA ALA A 12 -7.58 15.93 12.42
C ALA A 12 -6.82 15.66 11.94
N CYS A 13 -6.31 15.76 12.10
CA CYS A 13 -5.67 15.34 11.59
C CYS A 13 -5.34 14.49 11.38
N SER A 14 -5.49 14.55 11.74
CA SER A 14 -5.22 13.79 11.69
C SER A 14 -5.04 12.92 11.15
N GLY A 15 -4.99 12.87 11.51
CA GLY A 15 -4.30 11.76 11.04
C GLY A 15 -5.02 10.90 10.09
N GLN A 16 -4.44 10.80 8.92
CA GLN A 16 -4.89 9.81 7.97
C GLN A 16 -4.55 8.43 8.46
N LYS A 17 -5.52 7.55 8.42
CA LYS A 17 -5.29 6.14 8.69
C LYS A 17 -4.46 5.55 7.57
N GLU A 18 -3.50 4.73 7.91
CA GLU A 18 -2.68 4.08 6.92
C GLU A 18 -3.43 2.95 6.25
N LYS A 19 -3.20 2.79 4.96
CA LYS A 19 -3.76 1.71 4.17
C LYS A 19 -2.60 1.08 3.41
N ILE A 20 -2.41 -0.21 3.61
CA ILE A 20 -1.24 -0.92 3.10
C ILE A 20 -1.63 -1.77 1.90
N ALA A 21 -0.88 -1.65 0.81
CA ALA A 21 -1.04 -2.52 -0.35
C ALA A 21 0.18 -3.42 -0.44
N ILE A 22 -0.04 -4.72 -0.40
CA ILE A 22 1.02 -5.71 -0.60
C ILE A 22 0.93 -6.20 -2.02
N SER A 23 1.99 -5.96 -2.80
CA SER A 23 2.09 -6.50 -4.15
C SER A 23 2.29 -8.01 -4.02
N ALA A 24 1.36 -8.80 -4.52
CA ALA A 24 1.35 -10.23 -4.24
C ALA A 24 1.14 -11.07 -5.49
N ASN A 25 1.66 -12.28 -5.47
CA ASN A 25 1.53 -13.23 -6.57
C ASN A 25 0.24 -14.05 -6.49
N GLY A 26 -0.55 -13.86 -5.46
CA GLY A 26 -1.83 -14.54 -5.26
C GLY A 26 -2.75 -13.70 -4.41
N GLU A 27 -3.94 -14.23 -4.13
CA GLU A 27 -5.01 -13.49 -3.47
C GLU A 27 -5.14 -13.75 -1.97
N THR A 28 -4.23 -14.54 -1.39
CA THR A 28 -4.34 -14.91 0.02
C THR A 28 -3.15 -14.40 0.82
N LEU A 29 -3.28 -14.44 2.13
CA LEU A 29 -2.21 -14.04 3.05
C LEU A 29 -0.94 -14.86 2.88
N ALA A 30 -1.06 -16.09 2.39
CA ALA A 30 0.09 -16.97 2.18
C ALA A 30 0.81 -16.68 0.88
N ALA A 31 0.25 -15.82 0.01
CA ALA A 31 0.88 -15.51 -1.27
C ALA A 31 2.20 -14.80 -1.06
N SER A 32 3.16 -15.07 -1.93
CA SER A 32 4.45 -14.41 -1.86
C SER A 32 4.35 -12.97 -2.33
N VAL A 33 5.18 -12.11 -1.77
CA VAL A 33 5.30 -10.73 -2.21
C VAL A 33 5.88 -10.72 -3.62
N SER A 34 5.30 -9.91 -4.50
CA SER A 34 5.69 -9.85 -5.90
C SER A 34 7.05 -9.18 -6.07
N ARG A 35 7.78 -9.62 -7.10
CA ARG A 35 9.11 -9.09 -7.38
C ARG A 35 9.10 -7.62 -7.79
N GLN A 36 8.04 -7.17 -8.47
CA GLN A 36 7.94 -5.77 -8.88
C GLN A 36 6.53 -5.25 -8.67
N ALA A 37 6.43 -4.08 -8.05
CA ALA A 37 5.14 -3.50 -7.72
C ALA A 37 4.28 -3.27 -8.96
N GLY A 38 4.84 -2.69 -10.01
CA GLY A 38 4.07 -2.33 -11.20
C GLY A 38 3.51 -3.52 -11.98
N LEU A 39 4.19 -4.66 -11.89
CA LEU A 39 3.82 -5.86 -12.65
C LEU A 39 3.18 -6.93 -11.78
N SER A 40 2.86 -6.60 -10.54
CA SER A 40 2.27 -7.55 -9.61
C SER A 40 0.92 -8.06 -10.12
N PRO A 41 0.65 -9.38 -10.03
CA PRO A 41 -0.67 -9.89 -10.44
C PRO A 41 -1.81 -9.35 -9.57
N PHE A 42 -1.56 -9.20 -8.27
CA PHE A 42 -2.57 -8.76 -7.33
C PHE A 42 -2.02 -7.74 -6.35
N PHE A 43 -2.92 -6.96 -5.74
CA PHE A 43 -2.59 -6.13 -4.59
C PHE A 43 -3.54 -6.53 -3.47
N LEU A 44 -2.97 -6.86 -2.32
CA LEU A 44 -3.76 -7.16 -1.13
C LEU A 44 -3.77 -5.91 -0.26
N LEU A 45 -4.96 -5.38 0.00
CA LEU A 45 -5.12 -4.15 0.76
C LEU A 45 -5.45 -4.46 2.22
N PHE A 46 -4.74 -3.80 3.11
CA PHE A 46 -4.90 -4.00 4.55
C PHE A 46 -5.16 -2.65 5.22
N ASP A 47 -5.93 -2.67 6.32
CA ASP A 47 -6.15 -1.46 7.10
C ASP A 47 -4.97 -1.23 8.05
N GLU A 48 -5.05 -0.17 8.86
CA GLU A 48 -3.97 0.22 9.77
C GLU A 48 -3.74 -0.80 10.88
N LYS A 49 -4.67 -1.71 11.08
CA LYS A 49 -4.56 -2.78 12.08
C LYS A 49 -4.03 -4.08 11.50
N GLY A 50 -3.82 -4.11 10.19
CA GLY A 50 -3.33 -5.31 9.52
C GLY A 50 -4.41 -6.28 9.09
N LYS A 51 -5.66 -5.82 9.05
CA LYS A 51 -6.77 -6.65 8.58
C LYS A 51 -6.89 -6.56 7.06
N LEU A 52 -6.98 -7.71 6.41
CA LEU A 52 -7.17 -7.75 4.96
C LEU A 52 -8.56 -7.20 4.60
N ILE A 53 -8.57 -6.15 3.80
CA ILE A 53 -9.80 -5.50 3.38
C ILE A 53 -10.27 -6.04 2.03
N GLU A 54 -9.32 -6.20 1.10
CA GLU A 54 -9.67 -6.47 -0.28
C GLU A 54 -8.48 -7.07 -1.02
N ALA A 55 -8.74 -8.00 -1.93
CA ALA A 55 -7.73 -8.51 -2.86
C ALA A 55 -8.12 -8.00 -4.25
N ILE A 56 -7.25 -7.24 -4.88
CA ILE A 56 -7.53 -6.58 -6.15
C ILE A 56 -6.63 -7.13 -7.25
N ASP A 57 -7.23 -7.45 -8.39
CA ASP A 57 -6.47 -7.78 -9.58
C ASP A 57 -5.82 -6.51 -10.11
N ASN A 58 -4.55 -6.57 -10.52
CA ASN A 58 -3.85 -5.41 -11.07
C ASN A 58 -4.27 -5.19 -12.52
N PRO A 59 -5.01 -4.13 -12.82
CA PRO A 59 -5.48 -3.92 -14.20
C PRO A 59 -4.39 -3.44 -15.15
N TYR A 60 -3.21 -3.10 -14.65
CA TYR A 60 -2.13 -2.52 -15.45
C TYR A 60 -0.91 -3.41 -15.61
N LYS A 61 -1.01 -4.68 -15.23
CA LYS A 61 0.16 -5.56 -15.15
C LYS A 61 0.83 -5.83 -16.49
N GLU A 62 0.16 -5.53 -17.59
CA GLU A 62 0.69 -5.78 -18.94
C GLU A 62 0.96 -4.50 -19.74
N GLY A 63 0.85 -3.35 -19.13
CA GLY A 63 1.02 -2.09 -19.84
C GLY A 63 2.46 -1.57 -19.80
N GLY A 64 2.84 -0.82 -20.81
CA GLY A 64 4.16 -0.21 -20.87
C GLY A 64 4.40 0.88 -19.85
N SER A 65 3.35 1.48 -19.33
CA SER A 65 3.46 2.50 -18.27
C SER A 65 2.89 1.99 -16.95
N ALA A 66 3.04 0.68 -16.72
CA ALA A 66 2.45 0.02 -15.57
C ALA A 66 2.78 0.70 -14.24
N GLY A 67 4.04 1.12 -14.07
CA GLY A 67 4.45 1.72 -12.82
C GLY A 67 3.68 2.99 -12.47
N ILE A 68 3.52 3.88 -13.44
CA ILE A 68 2.80 5.14 -13.23
C ILE A 68 1.31 4.87 -13.00
N SER A 69 0.73 4.01 -13.84
CA SER A 69 -0.69 3.69 -13.73
C SER A 69 -1.02 3.00 -12.41
N VAL A 70 -0.15 2.12 -11.95
CA VAL A 70 -0.32 1.43 -10.67
C VAL A 70 -0.27 2.43 -9.51
N ALA A 71 0.68 3.37 -9.54
CA ALA A 71 0.77 4.36 -8.47
C ALA A 71 -0.50 5.20 -8.40
N ASP A 72 -1.00 5.65 -9.55
CA ASP A 72 -2.25 6.40 -9.60
C ASP A 72 -3.43 5.58 -9.08
N PHE A 73 -3.50 4.33 -9.52
CA PHE A 73 -4.58 3.41 -9.13
C PHE A 73 -4.59 3.20 -7.61
N LEU A 74 -3.43 2.91 -7.02
CA LEU A 74 -3.36 2.67 -5.59
C LEU A 74 -3.63 3.95 -4.80
N ALA A 75 -3.17 5.10 -5.30
CA ALA A 75 -3.47 6.38 -4.66
C ALA A 75 -4.98 6.64 -4.63
N SER A 76 -5.68 6.30 -5.72
CA SER A 76 -7.13 6.48 -5.79
C SER A 76 -7.87 5.58 -4.80
N LYS A 77 -7.23 4.51 -4.35
CA LYS A 77 -7.78 3.59 -3.34
C LYS A 77 -7.42 4.02 -1.92
N GLY A 78 -6.72 5.11 -1.76
CA GLY A 78 -6.34 5.61 -0.43
C GLY A 78 -5.12 4.93 0.16
N VAL A 79 -4.35 4.21 -0.65
CA VAL A 79 -3.16 3.50 -0.18
C VAL A 79 -2.06 4.48 0.20
N THR A 80 -1.42 4.25 1.33
CA THR A 80 -0.33 5.09 1.82
C THR A 80 1.00 4.36 1.89
N ILE A 81 0.99 3.02 1.88
CA ILE A 81 2.20 2.21 1.91
C ILE A 81 2.06 1.10 0.88
N VAL A 82 3.07 0.90 0.03
CA VAL A 82 3.09 -0.19 -0.94
C VAL A 82 4.32 -1.05 -0.68
N VAL A 83 4.13 -2.36 -0.61
CA VAL A 83 5.21 -3.33 -0.38
C VAL A 83 5.41 -4.21 -1.61
N ALA A 84 6.65 -4.39 -2.01
CA ALA A 84 7.06 -5.29 -3.09
C ALA A 84 8.51 -5.67 -2.84
N GLU A 85 9.02 -6.68 -3.55
CA GLU A 85 10.45 -6.98 -3.43
C GLU A 85 11.28 -5.86 -4.06
N GLY A 86 10.79 -5.27 -5.15
CA GLY A 86 11.49 -4.20 -5.83
C GLY A 86 10.54 -3.22 -6.46
N PHE A 87 11.09 -2.06 -6.81
CA PHE A 87 10.36 -0.98 -7.44
C PHE A 87 11.19 -0.40 -8.57
N GLY A 88 10.54 -0.03 -9.66
CA GLY A 88 11.21 0.73 -10.71
C GLY A 88 11.42 2.18 -10.27
N ASP A 89 12.41 2.84 -10.84
CA ASP A 89 12.72 4.22 -10.46
C ASP A 89 11.53 5.16 -10.64
N ARG A 90 10.82 5.00 -11.73
CA ARG A 90 9.69 5.86 -12.03
C ARG A 90 8.55 5.71 -11.03
N ILE A 91 8.24 4.47 -10.65
CA ILE A 91 7.12 4.23 -9.76
C ILE A 91 7.40 4.82 -8.37
N VAL A 92 8.65 4.76 -7.93
CA VAL A 92 9.03 5.33 -6.64
C VAL A 92 8.79 6.84 -6.62
N GLU A 93 9.19 7.53 -7.69
CA GLU A 93 9.00 8.97 -7.77
C GLU A 93 7.52 9.35 -7.77
N VAL A 94 6.72 8.63 -8.54
CA VAL A 94 5.28 8.90 -8.62
C VAL A 94 4.61 8.62 -7.28
N MET A 95 4.97 7.52 -6.64
CA MET A 95 4.44 7.18 -5.32
C MET A 95 4.76 8.27 -4.31
N LYS A 96 6.01 8.74 -4.32
CA LYS A 96 6.45 9.78 -3.41
C LYS A 96 5.65 11.06 -3.60
N SER A 97 5.39 11.43 -4.85
CA SER A 97 4.61 12.63 -5.15
C SER A 97 3.16 12.52 -4.69
N LYS A 98 2.68 11.30 -4.48
CA LYS A 98 1.31 11.05 -4.03
C LYS A 98 1.22 10.69 -2.55
N GLY A 99 2.33 10.81 -1.82
CA GLY A 99 2.35 10.52 -0.41
C GLY A 99 2.35 9.04 -0.08
N ILE A 100 2.75 8.19 -1.03
CA ILE A 100 2.83 6.76 -0.82
C ILE A 100 4.26 6.36 -0.50
N LYS A 101 4.44 5.59 0.58
CA LYS A 101 5.75 5.08 0.97
C LYS A 101 5.97 3.71 0.34
N ALA A 102 7.13 3.55 -0.31
CA ALA A 102 7.52 2.27 -0.92
C ALA A 102 8.42 1.51 0.05
N VAL A 103 8.07 0.25 0.32
CA VAL A 103 8.82 -0.60 1.25
C VAL A 103 9.21 -1.89 0.54
N ALA A 104 10.49 -2.21 0.54
CA ALA A 104 10.99 -3.45 -0.05
C ALA A 104 10.93 -4.57 0.99
N PHE A 105 10.38 -5.71 0.62
CA PHE A 105 10.26 -6.85 1.52
C PHE A 105 10.14 -8.14 0.72
N LYS A 106 10.79 -9.18 1.18
CA LYS A 106 10.74 -10.50 0.55
C LYS A 106 10.14 -11.49 1.55
N GLY A 107 9.11 -12.21 1.14
CA GLY A 107 8.43 -13.17 2.00
C GLY A 107 6.97 -13.28 1.62
N SER A 108 6.13 -13.68 2.56
CA SER A 108 4.70 -13.76 2.32
C SER A 108 4.01 -12.44 2.60
N ALA A 109 2.79 -12.28 2.08
CA ALA A 109 1.99 -11.09 2.34
C ALA A 109 1.75 -10.91 3.84
N GLU A 110 1.46 -12.00 4.54
CA GLU A 110 1.24 -11.95 5.98
C GLU A 110 2.46 -11.44 6.72
N GLU A 111 3.64 -11.96 6.37
CA GLU A 111 4.89 -11.51 6.98
C GLU A 111 5.16 -10.04 6.70
N ALA A 112 4.84 -9.60 5.49
CA ALA A 112 5.05 -8.21 5.11
C ALA A 112 4.21 -7.26 5.96
N VAL A 113 2.93 -7.59 6.15
CA VAL A 113 2.03 -6.76 6.97
C VAL A 113 2.52 -6.71 8.41
N LYS A 114 2.93 -7.84 8.97
CA LYS A 114 3.46 -7.89 10.32
C LYS A 114 4.68 -6.99 10.47
N LYS A 115 5.56 -7.01 9.47
CA LYS A 115 6.76 -6.18 9.48
C LYS A 115 6.39 -4.70 9.51
N ILE A 116 5.44 -4.29 8.69
CA ILE A 116 4.99 -2.90 8.63
C ILE A 116 4.42 -2.47 9.99
N LEU A 117 3.58 -3.31 10.58
CA LEU A 117 2.96 -2.98 11.87
C LEU A 117 3.98 -2.88 13.00
N GLN A 118 5.01 -3.71 12.96
CA GLN A 118 6.05 -3.70 14.00
C GLN A 118 6.95 -2.48 13.92
N SER A 119 7.03 -1.83 12.77
CA SER A 119 7.93 -0.69 12.58
C SER A 119 7.30 0.65 12.93
N LYS A 120 6.10 0.62 13.48
CA LYS A 120 5.40 1.84 13.90
C LYS A 120 5.66 2.21 15.33
#